data_215367761c793091f1a295aa150e208b
#
_entry.id   215367761c793091f1a295aa150e208b
#
_cell.length_a   1.000
_cell.length_b   1.000
_cell.length_c   1.000
_cell.angle_alpha   90.00
_cell.angle_beta   90.00
_cell.angle_gamma   90.00
#
_symmetry.space_group_name_H-M   'P 1'
#
loop_
_entity.id
_entity.type
_entity.pdbx_description
1 polymer ?
#
loop_
_entity_poly.entity_id
_entity_poly.type
_entity_poly.pdbx_seq_one_letter_code
_entity_poly.pdbx_strand_id
1 'polypeptide(L)'
;TELCAKIKNNIETCHIPVVLLTALSAPERELEGLRIGADIYVVKPFNMRRLVMQCNNLINTRRLLQNKYAHQLDSKAEKIATNELDQRFIEQATQVVEDNMENPEFSVDAFSREMGVGRTVLFQKIKGITGSTPNNFIMNLRLKKAAYFLLNAPEMNISDIAYRLGFGNPQYFNKCFKEL
;
A
#
# COMPACT_ATOMS: atom_id res chain seq x y z
N THR A 1 -0.32 2.86 -26.19
CA THR A 1 -1.56 2.75 -25.38
C THR A 1 -1.81 1.31 -24.90
N GLU A 2 -1.75 0.29 -25.78
CA GLU A 2 -2.03 -1.12 -25.45
C GLU A 2 -1.12 -1.66 -24.32
N LEU A 3 0.20 -1.38 -24.35
CA LEU A 3 1.12 -1.79 -23.29
C LEU A 3 0.77 -1.15 -21.94
N CYS A 4 0.38 0.12 -21.94
CA CYS A 4 -0.06 0.81 -20.72
C CYS A 4 -1.31 0.14 -20.14
N ALA A 5 -2.29 -0.19 -21.00
CA ALA A 5 -3.47 -0.92 -20.58
C ALA A 5 -3.13 -2.27 -19.93
N LYS A 6 -2.21 -3.04 -20.54
CA LYS A 6 -1.74 -4.31 -19.98
C LYS A 6 -1.10 -4.13 -18.60
N ILE A 7 -0.24 -3.11 -18.43
CA ILE A 7 0.41 -2.81 -17.14
C ILE A 7 -0.64 -2.41 -16.08
N LYS A 8 -1.58 -1.53 -16.45
CA LYS A 8 -2.55 -0.96 -15.50
C LYS A 8 -3.70 -1.89 -15.14
N ASN A 9 -4.03 -2.86 -16.01
CA ASN A 9 -5.07 -3.85 -15.76
C ASN A 9 -4.55 -5.17 -15.16
N ASN A 10 -3.24 -5.32 -14.99
CA ASN A 10 -2.66 -6.49 -14.36
C ASN A 10 -2.43 -6.23 -12.86
N ILE A 11 -2.97 -7.11 -12.02
CA ILE A 11 -2.85 -7.01 -10.55
C ILE A 11 -1.41 -6.90 -10.07
N GLU A 12 -0.45 -7.53 -10.77
CA GLU A 12 0.95 -7.52 -10.38
C GLU A 12 1.65 -6.18 -10.66
N THR A 13 1.17 -5.42 -11.66
CA THR A 13 1.88 -4.24 -12.19
C THR A 13 1.09 -2.92 -12.10
N CYS A 14 -0.21 -2.97 -11.78
CA CYS A 14 -1.07 -1.77 -11.77
C CYS A 14 -0.59 -0.67 -10.80
N HIS A 15 0.14 -1.03 -9.74
CA HIS A 15 0.73 -0.08 -8.81
C HIS A 15 1.92 0.71 -9.38
N ILE A 16 2.49 0.29 -10.52
CA ILE A 16 3.67 0.94 -11.12
C ILE A 16 3.23 2.23 -11.83
N PRO A 17 3.86 3.39 -11.54
CA PRO A 17 3.61 4.61 -12.29
C PRO A 17 4.01 4.48 -13.75
N VAL A 18 3.15 4.92 -14.65
CA VAL A 18 3.38 4.86 -16.10
C VAL A 18 3.37 6.26 -16.70
N VAL A 19 4.47 6.62 -17.35
CA VAL A 19 4.59 7.85 -18.14
C VAL A 19 4.57 7.48 -19.62
N LEU A 20 3.59 7.98 -20.37
CA LEU A 20 3.49 7.78 -21.81
C LEU A 20 4.18 8.92 -22.54
N LEU A 21 5.21 8.59 -23.35
CA LEU A 21 5.90 9.52 -24.25
C LEU A 21 5.50 9.21 -25.69
N THR A 22 4.81 10.13 -26.37
CA THR A 22 4.25 9.90 -27.70
C THR A 22 4.58 11.02 -28.69
N ALA A 23 4.63 10.70 -29.97
CA ALA A 23 4.68 11.68 -31.04
C ALA A 23 3.28 12.15 -31.50
N LEU A 24 2.21 11.53 -30.99
CA LEU A 24 0.83 11.83 -31.37
C LEU A 24 0.28 12.93 -30.49
N SER A 25 -0.05 14.08 -31.11
CA SER A 25 -0.51 15.30 -30.41
C SER A 25 -2.05 15.50 -30.47
N ALA A 26 -2.81 14.52 -30.99
CA ALA A 26 -4.26 14.64 -31.05
C ALA A 26 -4.87 14.62 -29.64
N PRO A 27 -5.73 15.58 -29.25
CA PRO A 27 -6.34 15.66 -27.92
C PRO A 27 -7.12 14.42 -27.53
N GLU A 28 -7.75 13.74 -28.49
CA GLU A 28 -8.50 12.49 -28.27
C GLU A 28 -7.57 11.38 -27.79
N ARG A 29 -6.32 11.35 -28.24
CA ARG A 29 -5.31 10.37 -27.83
C ARG A 29 -4.72 10.62 -26.45
N GLU A 30 -4.66 11.87 -26.05
CA GLU A 30 -4.30 12.24 -24.67
C GLU A 30 -5.38 11.75 -23.71
N LEU A 31 -6.65 12.03 -24.03
CA LEU A 31 -7.79 11.54 -23.25
C LEU A 31 -7.84 10.01 -23.19
N GLU A 32 -7.55 9.33 -24.29
CA GLU A 32 -7.47 7.87 -24.34
C GLU A 32 -6.34 7.34 -23.45
N GLY A 33 -5.13 7.94 -23.52
CA GLY A 33 -3.98 7.57 -22.68
C GLY A 33 -4.27 7.72 -21.19
N LEU A 34 -4.95 8.79 -20.78
CA LEU A 34 -5.36 9.02 -19.40
C LEU A 34 -6.48 8.06 -18.97
N ARG A 35 -7.46 7.76 -19.83
CA ARG A 35 -8.52 6.76 -19.56
C ARG A 35 -7.95 5.36 -19.35
N ILE A 36 -6.87 5.01 -20.03
CA ILE A 36 -6.17 3.72 -19.88
C ILE A 36 -5.42 3.64 -18.53
N GLY A 37 -5.33 4.76 -17.81
CA GLY A 37 -4.71 4.83 -16.48
C GLY A 37 -3.23 5.23 -16.49
N ALA A 38 -2.71 5.83 -17.57
CA ALA A 38 -1.40 6.47 -17.53
C ALA A 38 -1.37 7.58 -16.48
N ASP A 39 -0.33 7.63 -15.66
CA ASP A 39 -0.20 8.66 -14.62
C ASP A 39 0.24 10.01 -15.22
N ILE A 40 1.00 9.98 -16.32
CA ILE A 40 1.44 11.17 -17.07
C ILE A 40 1.43 10.85 -18.57
N TYR A 41 0.95 11.80 -19.37
CA TYR A 41 1.00 11.76 -20.82
C TYR A 41 1.82 12.94 -21.34
N VAL A 42 2.81 12.69 -22.21
CA VAL A 42 3.73 13.71 -22.71
C VAL A 42 3.93 13.58 -24.22
N VAL A 43 3.66 14.63 -24.94
CA VAL A 43 3.82 14.71 -26.40
C VAL A 43 5.23 15.15 -26.75
N LYS A 44 5.85 14.51 -27.75
CA LYS A 44 7.12 14.92 -28.36
C LYS A 44 6.91 16.02 -29.41
N PRO A 45 7.78 17.04 -29.47
CA PRO A 45 8.94 17.30 -28.61
C PRO A 45 8.52 17.86 -27.25
N PHE A 46 9.21 17.45 -26.17
CA PHE A 46 8.88 17.87 -24.81
C PHE A 46 10.03 18.58 -24.11
N ASN A 47 9.70 19.41 -23.13
CA ASN A 47 10.69 20.06 -22.27
C ASN A 47 11.14 19.10 -21.16
N MET A 48 12.42 18.77 -21.14
CA MET A 48 12.99 17.82 -20.16
C MET A 48 12.79 18.28 -18.71
N ARG A 49 12.93 19.59 -18.43
CA ARG A 49 12.71 20.14 -17.07
C ARG A 49 11.27 19.90 -16.60
N ARG A 50 10.30 20.13 -17.50
CA ARG A 50 8.89 19.89 -17.21
C ARG A 50 8.60 18.40 -16.92
N LEU A 51 9.16 17.50 -17.73
CA LEU A 51 9.01 16.06 -17.53
C LEU A 51 9.56 15.62 -16.16
N VAL A 52 10.78 16.06 -15.83
CA VAL A 52 11.41 15.75 -14.54
C VAL A 52 10.57 16.29 -13.37
N MET A 53 10.03 17.51 -13.47
CA MET A 53 9.14 18.07 -12.44
C MET A 53 7.87 17.23 -12.28
N GLN A 54 7.23 16.81 -13.36
CA GLN A 54 6.03 15.97 -13.32
C GLN A 54 6.32 14.61 -12.66
N CYS A 55 7.43 13.95 -13.03
CA CYS A 55 7.85 12.70 -12.41
C CYS A 55 8.12 12.87 -10.90
N ASN A 56 8.82 13.92 -10.51
CA ASN A 56 9.10 14.22 -9.10
C ASN A 56 7.81 14.48 -8.31
N ASN A 57 6.88 15.23 -8.88
CA ASN A 57 5.57 15.48 -8.24
C ASN A 57 4.79 14.18 -8.05
N LEU A 58 4.78 13.29 -9.04
CA LEU A 58 4.14 11.98 -8.95
C LEU A 58 4.73 11.13 -7.82
N ILE A 59 6.06 11.07 -7.74
CA ILE A 59 6.78 10.34 -6.69
C ILE A 59 6.49 10.95 -5.31
N ASN A 60 6.55 12.28 -5.19
CA ASN A 60 6.31 12.97 -3.93
C ASN A 60 4.87 12.81 -3.44
N THR A 61 3.88 12.90 -4.33
CA THR A 61 2.48 12.66 -3.98
C THR A 61 2.28 11.24 -3.42
N ARG A 62 2.89 10.23 -4.06
CA ARG A 62 2.85 8.85 -3.53
C ARG A 62 3.49 8.73 -2.16
N ARG A 63 4.67 9.33 -1.96
CA ARG A 63 5.35 9.33 -0.65
C ARG A 63 4.50 9.98 0.44
N LEU A 64 3.82 11.09 0.13
CA LEU A 64 2.92 11.75 1.07
C LEU A 64 1.74 10.86 1.46
N LEU A 65 1.12 10.16 0.49
CA LEU A 65 0.06 9.20 0.76
C LEU A 65 0.55 8.03 1.63
N GLN A 66 1.72 7.48 1.31
CA GLN A 66 2.35 6.41 2.09
C GLN A 66 2.64 6.83 3.53
N ASN A 67 3.22 8.03 3.72
CA ASN A 67 3.50 8.57 5.05
C ASN A 67 2.20 8.82 5.83
N LYS A 68 1.18 9.40 5.20
CA LYS A 68 -0.13 9.60 5.83
C LYS A 68 -0.70 8.27 6.33
N TYR A 69 -0.66 7.23 5.51
CA TYR A 69 -1.14 5.90 5.90
C TYR A 69 -0.33 5.27 7.05
N ALA A 70 0.98 5.44 7.05
CA ALA A 70 1.84 4.90 8.10
C ALA A 70 1.52 5.47 9.48
N HIS A 71 1.16 6.76 9.54
CA HIS A 71 0.92 7.49 10.80
C HIS A 71 -0.55 7.62 11.22
N GLN A 72 -1.51 7.18 10.40
CA GLN A 72 -2.92 7.17 10.79
C GLN A 72 -3.21 5.99 11.71
N LEU A 73 -3.70 6.29 12.92
CA LEU A 73 -4.13 5.28 13.90
C LEU A 73 -5.50 4.65 13.55
N ASP A 74 -6.31 5.33 12.73
CA ASP A 74 -7.61 4.81 12.32
C ASP A 74 -7.48 3.64 11.33
N SER A 75 -8.13 2.54 11.65
CA SER A 75 -8.18 1.31 10.84
C SER A 75 -9.03 1.43 9.57
N LYS A 76 -9.77 2.54 9.37
CA LYS A 76 -10.49 2.77 8.13
C LYS A 76 -9.50 3.14 7.04
N ALA A 77 -9.31 2.23 6.09
CA ALA A 77 -8.50 2.45 4.91
C ALA A 77 -9.04 3.65 4.11
N GLU A 78 -8.58 4.88 4.47
CA GLU A 78 -8.73 6.00 3.51
C GLU A 78 -8.09 5.59 2.18
N LYS A 79 -8.62 6.11 1.08
CA LYS A 79 -8.08 5.84 -0.26
C LYS A 79 -6.58 6.17 -0.33
N ILE A 80 -5.76 5.11 -0.17
CA ILE A 80 -4.30 5.20 -0.24
C ILE A 80 -3.82 4.84 -1.66
N ALA A 81 -4.61 4.05 -2.36
CA ALA A 81 -4.27 3.62 -3.70
C ALA A 81 -4.75 4.62 -4.76
N THR A 82 -3.96 4.76 -5.82
CA THR A 82 -4.26 5.64 -6.96
C THR A 82 -5.21 5.00 -7.97
N ASN A 83 -5.50 3.71 -7.84
CA ASN A 83 -6.41 2.95 -8.70
C ASN A 83 -7.24 1.95 -7.89
N GLU A 84 -8.37 1.50 -8.45
CA GLU A 84 -9.30 0.59 -7.79
C GLU A 84 -8.71 -0.80 -7.51
N LEU A 85 -7.85 -1.32 -8.39
CA LEU A 85 -7.23 -2.65 -8.20
C LEU A 85 -6.29 -2.64 -6.99
N ASP A 86 -5.50 -1.60 -6.83
CA ASP A 86 -4.63 -1.45 -5.66
C ASP A 86 -5.44 -1.21 -4.39
N GLN A 87 -6.55 -0.46 -4.48
CA GLN A 87 -7.42 -0.24 -3.33
C GLN A 87 -8.03 -1.56 -2.84
N ARG A 88 -8.60 -2.36 -3.74
CA ARG A 88 -9.15 -3.69 -3.41
C ARG A 88 -8.08 -4.63 -2.87
N PHE A 89 -6.87 -4.58 -3.44
CA PHE A 89 -5.75 -5.39 -2.96
C PHE A 89 -5.38 -5.05 -1.52
N ILE A 90 -5.29 -3.77 -1.17
CA ILE A 90 -4.98 -3.34 0.20
C ILE A 90 -6.11 -3.65 1.18
N GLU A 91 -7.37 -3.48 0.77
CA GLU A 91 -8.54 -3.87 1.59
C GLU A 91 -8.51 -5.37 1.89
N GLN A 92 -8.29 -6.21 0.88
CA GLN A 92 -8.14 -7.66 1.07
C GLN A 92 -6.93 -7.99 1.95
N ALA A 93 -5.77 -7.33 1.72
CA ALA A 93 -4.58 -7.54 2.52
C ALA A 93 -4.78 -7.16 3.99
N THR A 94 -5.51 -6.08 4.24
CA THR A 94 -5.87 -5.67 5.61
C THR A 94 -6.77 -6.71 6.27
N GLN A 95 -7.80 -7.18 5.56
CA GLN A 95 -8.72 -8.20 6.07
C GLN A 95 -7.99 -9.50 6.40
N VAL A 96 -7.12 -9.98 5.51
CA VAL A 96 -6.32 -11.20 5.74
C VAL A 96 -5.45 -11.06 7.00
N VAL A 97 -4.84 -9.90 7.22
CA VAL A 97 -4.06 -9.67 8.45
C VAL A 97 -4.97 -9.59 9.68
N GLU A 98 -6.14 -8.95 9.57
CA GLU A 98 -7.11 -8.86 10.68
C GLU A 98 -7.63 -10.24 11.09
N ASP A 99 -7.94 -11.10 10.14
CA ASP A 99 -8.41 -12.48 10.38
C ASP A 99 -7.32 -13.36 11.04
N ASN A 100 -6.04 -13.03 10.85
CA ASN A 100 -4.90 -13.74 11.41
C ASN A 100 -4.18 -12.98 12.54
N MET A 101 -4.80 -11.94 13.08
CA MET A 101 -4.15 -11.00 14.01
C MET A 101 -3.67 -11.66 15.29
N GLU A 102 -4.43 -12.63 15.80
CA GLU A 102 -4.13 -13.36 17.05
C GLU A 102 -3.05 -14.45 16.87
N ASN A 103 -2.74 -14.81 15.61
CA ASN A 103 -1.79 -15.88 15.32
C ASN A 103 -0.34 -15.36 15.35
N PRO A 104 0.50 -15.72 16.34
CA PRO A 104 1.89 -15.28 16.42
C PRO A 104 2.75 -15.86 15.30
N GLU A 105 2.36 -17.00 14.70
CA GLU A 105 3.07 -17.68 13.61
C GLU A 105 2.64 -17.19 12.21
N PHE A 106 1.76 -16.17 12.13
CA PHE A 106 1.34 -15.62 10.84
C PHE A 106 2.51 -14.94 10.13
N SER A 107 3.07 -15.65 9.17
CA SER A 107 4.26 -15.27 8.41
C SER A 107 3.91 -14.64 7.06
N VAL A 108 4.90 -13.99 6.42
CA VAL A 108 4.76 -13.47 5.04
C VAL A 108 4.42 -14.58 4.04
N ASP A 109 4.87 -15.81 4.28
CA ASP A 109 4.56 -16.96 3.41
C ASP A 109 3.10 -17.40 3.58
N ALA A 110 2.55 -17.37 4.80
CA ALA A 110 1.13 -17.57 5.05
C ALA A 110 0.32 -16.44 4.42
N PHE A 111 0.73 -15.19 4.63
CA PHE A 111 0.10 -14.01 4.04
C PHE A 111 0.02 -14.09 2.51
N SER A 112 1.13 -14.45 1.83
CA SER A 112 1.14 -14.56 0.37
C SER A 112 0.20 -15.67 -0.15
N ARG A 113 0.11 -16.80 0.57
CA ARG A 113 -0.81 -17.90 0.23
C ARG A 113 -2.28 -17.48 0.35
N GLU A 114 -2.64 -16.82 1.45
CA GLU A 114 -4.01 -16.34 1.66
C GLU A 114 -4.42 -15.24 0.68
N MET A 115 -3.47 -14.40 0.28
CA MET A 115 -3.69 -13.42 -0.79
C MET A 115 -3.76 -14.03 -2.19
N GLY A 116 -3.43 -15.32 -2.36
CA GLY A 116 -3.38 -15.97 -3.67
C GLY A 116 -2.34 -15.43 -4.63
N VAL A 117 -1.26 -14.82 -4.10
CA VAL A 117 -0.18 -14.22 -4.92
C VAL A 117 1.19 -14.75 -4.50
N GLY A 118 2.16 -14.71 -5.42
CA GLY A 118 3.54 -15.05 -5.08
C GLY A 118 4.16 -14.06 -4.08
N ARG A 119 5.10 -14.54 -3.25
CA ARG A 119 5.79 -13.73 -2.24
C ARG A 119 6.42 -12.45 -2.81
N THR A 120 7.02 -12.54 -4.00
CA THR A 120 7.62 -11.39 -4.69
C THR A 120 6.57 -10.35 -5.05
N VAL A 121 5.42 -10.79 -5.58
CA VAL A 121 4.30 -9.92 -5.95
C VAL A 121 3.72 -9.25 -4.72
N LEU A 122 3.48 -10.02 -3.64
CA LEU A 122 3.02 -9.48 -2.36
C LEU A 122 3.97 -8.37 -1.86
N PHE A 123 5.28 -8.65 -1.86
CA PHE A 123 6.29 -7.68 -1.40
C PHE A 123 6.27 -6.40 -2.24
N GLN A 124 6.28 -6.52 -3.57
CA GLN A 124 6.28 -5.38 -4.48
C GLN A 124 5.02 -4.54 -4.34
N LYS A 125 3.85 -5.17 -4.26
CA LYS A 125 2.58 -4.47 -4.13
C LYS A 125 2.43 -3.78 -2.77
N ILE A 126 2.62 -4.49 -1.68
CA ILE A 126 2.54 -3.88 -0.33
C ILE A 126 3.52 -2.71 -0.24
N LYS A 127 4.78 -2.90 -0.65
CA LYS A 127 5.79 -1.84 -0.61
C LYS A 127 5.45 -0.69 -1.57
N GLY A 128 5.00 -0.99 -2.77
CA GLY A 128 4.65 0.02 -3.78
C GLY A 128 3.46 0.90 -3.35
N ILE A 129 2.46 0.32 -2.68
CA ILE A 129 1.26 1.04 -2.25
C ILE A 129 1.48 1.72 -0.90
N THR A 130 2.00 0.99 0.10
CA THR A 130 2.07 1.46 1.50
C THR A 130 3.42 2.04 1.90
N GLY A 131 4.47 1.84 1.11
CA GLY A 131 5.86 2.16 1.47
C GLY A 131 6.50 1.16 2.44
N SER A 132 5.74 0.24 3.02
CA SER A 132 6.17 -0.70 4.05
C SER A 132 6.45 -2.09 3.49
N THR A 133 7.32 -2.86 4.14
CA THR A 133 7.46 -4.29 3.84
C THR A 133 6.24 -5.07 4.33
N PRO A 134 5.93 -6.28 3.81
CA PRO A 134 4.82 -7.09 4.31
C PRO A 134 4.89 -7.38 5.82
N ASN A 135 6.08 -7.62 6.37
CA ASN A 135 6.26 -7.78 7.82
C ASN A 135 5.87 -6.51 8.58
N ASN A 136 6.34 -5.34 8.12
CA ASN A 136 5.99 -4.07 8.74
C ASN A 136 4.52 -3.73 8.56
N PHE A 137 3.90 -4.14 7.45
CA PHE A 137 2.46 -3.98 7.23
C PHE A 137 1.64 -4.76 8.26
N ILE A 138 1.97 -6.06 8.49
CA ILE A 138 1.35 -6.87 9.55
C ILE A 138 1.57 -6.22 10.92
N MET A 139 2.80 -5.83 11.22
CA MET A 139 3.16 -5.23 12.51
C MET A 139 2.40 -3.91 12.75
N ASN A 140 2.35 -3.03 11.75
CA ASN A 140 1.65 -1.74 11.86
C ASN A 140 0.14 -1.94 12.11
N LEU A 141 -0.51 -2.91 11.45
CA LEU A 141 -1.92 -3.21 11.70
C LEU A 141 -2.16 -3.72 13.13
N ARG A 142 -1.28 -4.61 13.62
CA ARG A 142 -1.32 -5.08 15.03
C ARG A 142 -1.17 -3.91 16.02
N LEU A 143 -0.21 -3.01 15.78
CA LEU A 143 0.02 -1.85 16.65
C LEU A 143 -1.13 -0.83 16.59
N LYS A 144 -1.72 -0.58 15.44
CA LYS A 144 -2.93 0.25 15.29
C LYS A 144 -4.11 -0.34 16.09
N LYS A 145 -4.30 -1.66 16.02
CA LYS A 145 -5.33 -2.34 16.81
C LYS A 145 -5.02 -2.29 18.30
N ALA A 146 -3.74 -2.36 18.69
CA ALA A 146 -3.33 -2.18 20.08
C ALA A 146 -3.70 -0.78 20.62
N ALA A 147 -3.41 0.27 19.84
CA ALA A 147 -3.81 1.62 20.19
C ALA A 147 -5.34 1.74 20.39
N TYR A 148 -6.12 1.10 19.51
CA TYR A 148 -7.56 1.05 19.67
C TYR A 148 -7.98 0.36 20.97
N PHE A 149 -7.41 -0.79 21.34
CA PHE A 149 -7.71 -1.48 22.60
C PHE A 149 -7.32 -0.67 23.82
N LEU A 150 -6.15 -0.04 23.81
CA LEU A 150 -5.69 0.80 24.91
C LEU A 150 -6.63 2.00 25.19
N LEU A 151 -7.28 2.52 24.14
CA LEU A 151 -8.22 3.63 24.26
C LEU A 151 -9.64 3.20 24.63
N ASN A 152 -10.08 2.01 24.18
CA ASN A 152 -11.50 1.62 24.22
C ASN A 152 -11.78 0.39 25.12
N ALA A 153 -10.73 -0.25 25.67
CA ALA A 153 -10.86 -1.42 26.54
C ALA A 153 -9.93 -1.27 27.76
N PRO A 154 -10.22 -0.32 28.67
CA PRO A 154 -9.35 0.00 29.81
C PRO A 154 -9.23 -1.16 30.82
N GLU A 155 -10.13 -2.13 30.75
CA GLU A 155 -10.10 -3.35 31.57
C GLU A 155 -9.02 -4.36 31.15
N MET A 156 -8.50 -4.24 29.93
CA MET A 156 -7.46 -5.14 29.41
C MET A 156 -6.08 -4.70 29.86
N ASN A 157 -5.29 -5.63 30.39
CA ASN A 157 -3.89 -5.33 30.67
C ASN A 157 -3.03 -5.36 29.38
N ILE A 158 -1.87 -4.71 29.43
CA ILE A 158 -0.96 -4.58 28.28
C ILE A 158 -0.50 -5.96 27.76
N SER A 159 -0.29 -6.91 28.65
CA SER A 159 0.15 -8.27 28.27
C SER A 159 -0.96 -9.02 27.52
N ASP A 160 -2.22 -8.88 27.96
CA ASP A 160 -3.35 -9.49 27.29
C ASP A 160 -3.56 -8.90 25.88
N ILE A 161 -3.43 -7.58 25.75
CA ILE A 161 -3.46 -6.91 24.45
C ILE A 161 -2.35 -7.44 23.54
N ALA A 162 -1.11 -7.57 24.05
CA ALA A 162 0.00 -8.08 23.28
C ALA A 162 -0.26 -9.50 22.77
N TYR A 163 -0.69 -10.42 23.65
CA TYR A 163 -0.96 -11.80 23.25
C TYR A 163 -2.14 -11.89 22.27
N ARG A 164 -3.21 -11.15 22.51
CA ARG A 164 -4.38 -11.11 21.62
C ARG A 164 -4.05 -10.58 20.22
N LEU A 165 -2.98 -9.82 20.09
CA LEU A 165 -2.51 -9.30 18.81
C LEU A 165 -1.33 -10.11 18.22
N GLY A 166 -1.14 -11.36 18.69
CA GLY A 166 -0.16 -12.28 18.16
C GLY A 166 1.30 -11.90 18.47
N PHE A 167 1.54 -11.10 19.52
CA PHE A 167 2.90 -10.91 20.02
C PHE A 167 3.25 -12.03 20.99
N GLY A 168 4.27 -12.81 20.65
CA GLY A 168 4.75 -13.88 21.54
C GLY A 168 5.42 -13.38 22.83
N ASN A 169 5.74 -12.07 22.92
CA ASN A 169 6.40 -11.47 24.06
C ASN A 169 5.93 -10.01 24.27
N PRO A 170 5.34 -9.69 25.46
CA PRO A 170 4.90 -8.33 25.79
C PRO A 170 6.06 -7.30 25.84
N GLN A 171 7.27 -7.70 26.13
CA GLN A 171 8.43 -6.78 26.11
C GLN A 171 8.75 -6.34 24.68
N TYR A 172 8.68 -7.27 23.72
CA TYR A 172 8.85 -6.95 22.31
C TYR A 172 7.71 -6.05 21.80
N PHE A 173 6.47 -6.35 22.20
CA PHE A 173 5.33 -5.47 21.94
C PHE A 173 5.59 -4.03 22.42
N ASN A 174 5.98 -3.86 23.69
CA ASN A 174 6.25 -2.56 24.28
C ASN A 174 7.33 -1.78 23.52
N LYS A 175 8.38 -2.47 23.05
CA LYS A 175 9.42 -1.85 22.22
C LYS A 175 8.83 -1.34 20.90
N CYS A 176 8.12 -2.21 20.16
CA CYS A 176 7.52 -1.84 18.87
C CYS A 176 6.49 -0.72 19.01
N PHE A 177 5.68 -0.74 20.08
CA PHE A 177 4.65 0.27 20.33
C PHE A 177 5.23 1.65 20.64
N LYS A 178 6.40 1.73 21.27
CA LYS A 178 7.10 3.00 21.53
C LYS A 178 7.78 3.60 20.31
N GLU A 179 8.05 2.78 19.29
CA GLU A 179 8.68 3.20 18.03
C GLU A 179 7.65 3.62 16.96
N LEU A 180 6.34 3.48 17.23
CA LEU A 180 5.23 3.90 16.38
C LEU A 180 5.04 5.42 16.41
#